data_dedc3899c4c25f22251181af539fa34c
#
_entry.id   dedc3899c4c25f22251181af539fa34c
#
_cell.length_a   1.000
_cell.length_b   1.000
_cell.length_c   1.000
_cell.angle_alpha   90.00
_cell.angle_beta   90.00
_cell.angle_gamma   90.00
#
_symmetry.space_group_name_H-M   'P 1'
#
loop_
_entity.id
_entity.type
_entity.pdbx_description
1 polymer ?
#
loop_
_entity_poly.entity_id
_entity_poly.type
_entity_poly.pdbx_seq_one_letter_code
_entity_poly.pdbx_strand_id
1 'polypeptide(L)'
;MAEAACSEDRFIALWREYASPSEVAKALGISLRRVMHRRRVLEKKLGIVLPTISEGRPIGPSAGAVAKLEVSDGVVLIGSDAHIWPGPLTTMQRAFLQFVKKIKPAAVIANGDFFDGAKVSRWPSIGWEQKPSVRQELEAVQDYMDQVFRASKNSKRFWPLGNHDARFEHRIANLIPEYEGIKGVHLKDHMPGWQPCWRVDINDDVVVRHREFGGEHADWNNVVKSGKTIVTGHDHRTGVTPFRNYRGLQWGVRCGYMCDSPLDPQFVNYMEAREPNWVPAFVVLTFRGGRLLWPELVTRHEDGKVEYRGEVIDV
;
A
#
# COMPACT_ATOMS: atom_id res chain seq x y z
N MET A 1 11.85 -35.55 -30.17
CA MET A 1 11.09 -35.32 -28.93
C MET A 1 12.11 -34.99 -27.86
N ALA A 2 12.10 -33.78 -27.31
CA ALA A 2 13.04 -33.44 -26.26
C ALA A 2 12.62 -34.18 -24.98
N GLU A 3 13.51 -35.02 -24.50
CA GLU A 3 13.39 -35.82 -23.27
C GLU A 3 12.99 -34.91 -22.11
N ALA A 4 12.03 -35.33 -21.30
CA ALA A 4 11.60 -34.55 -20.13
C ALA A 4 12.83 -34.44 -19.19
N ALA A 5 13.21 -33.20 -18.84
CA ALA A 5 14.42 -32.91 -18.07
C ALA A 5 14.51 -33.60 -16.70
N CYS A 6 13.44 -34.29 -16.25
CA CYS A 6 13.39 -35.18 -15.07
C CYS A 6 12.05 -35.92 -15.03
N SER A 7 11.90 -36.93 -14.16
CA SER A 7 10.60 -37.58 -13.91
C SER A 7 9.59 -36.61 -13.27
N GLU A 8 8.30 -36.98 -13.33
CA GLU A 8 7.24 -36.19 -12.70
C GLU A 8 7.42 -36.08 -11.19
N ASP A 9 7.74 -37.24 -10.56
CA ASP A 9 7.98 -37.31 -9.11
C ASP A 9 9.16 -36.43 -8.67
N ARG A 10 10.24 -36.46 -9.44
CA ARG A 10 11.40 -35.59 -9.15
C ARG A 10 11.07 -34.10 -9.30
N PHE A 11 10.26 -33.76 -10.29
CA PHE A 11 9.80 -32.36 -10.44
C PHE A 11 8.96 -31.93 -9.26
N ILE A 12 8.03 -32.78 -8.83
CA ILE A 12 7.15 -32.51 -7.67
C ILE A 12 7.96 -32.43 -6.38
N ALA A 13 8.94 -33.34 -6.19
CA ALA A 13 9.83 -33.29 -5.03
C ALA A 13 10.63 -31.99 -4.96
N LEU A 14 11.26 -31.57 -6.05
CA LEU A 14 11.98 -30.30 -6.13
C LEU A 14 11.06 -29.11 -5.92
N TRP A 15 9.81 -29.19 -6.41
CA TRP A 15 8.85 -28.13 -6.19
C TRP A 15 8.45 -28.01 -4.71
N ARG A 16 8.25 -29.15 -4.03
CA ARG A 16 7.96 -29.17 -2.59
C ARG A 16 9.12 -28.68 -1.74
N GLU A 17 10.35 -28.96 -2.17
CA GLU A 17 11.58 -28.52 -1.49
C GLU A 17 11.79 -27.01 -1.63
N TYR A 18 11.71 -26.47 -2.85
CA TYR A 18 12.05 -25.07 -3.10
C TYR A 18 10.84 -24.15 -3.11
N ALA A 19 9.68 -24.62 -3.48
CA ALA A 19 8.44 -23.84 -3.71
C ALA A 19 8.67 -22.53 -4.52
N SER A 20 9.71 -22.54 -5.35
CA SER A 20 10.20 -21.42 -6.15
C SER A 20 10.48 -21.84 -7.58
N PRO A 21 9.74 -21.29 -8.56
CA PRO A 21 9.98 -21.61 -9.97
C PRO A 21 11.40 -21.35 -10.45
N SER A 22 12.05 -20.31 -9.93
CA SER A 22 13.42 -19.94 -10.28
C SER A 22 14.44 -20.95 -9.74
N GLU A 23 14.28 -21.40 -8.50
CA GLU A 23 15.19 -22.40 -7.92
C GLU A 23 14.99 -23.77 -8.57
N VAL A 24 13.74 -24.17 -8.87
CA VAL A 24 13.46 -25.39 -9.64
C VAL A 24 14.05 -25.31 -11.05
N ALA A 25 13.98 -24.14 -11.71
CA ALA A 25 14.62 -23.92 -13.02
C ALA A 25 16.13 -24.11 -12.96
N LYS A 26 16.77 -23.59 -11.92
CA LYS A 26 18.19 -23.71 -11.65
C LYS A 26 18.60 -25.16 -11.38
N ALA A 27 17.85 -25.83 -10.50
CA ALA A 27 18.10 -27.23 -10.14
C ALA A 27 17.96 -28.21 -11.33
N LEU A 28 17.08 -27.87 -12.29
CA LEU A 28 16.83 -28.71 -13.46
C LEU A 28 17.59 -28.25 -14.71
N GLY A 29 18.30 -27.12 -14.68
CA GLY A 29 18.99 -26.57 -15.84
C GLY A 29 18.07 -26.21 -17.02
N ILE A 30 16.81 -25.83 -16.75
CA ILE A 30 15.81 -25.47 -17.78
C ILE A 30 15.28 -24.06 -17.57
N SER A 31 14.70 -23.48 -18.61
CA SER A 31 14.14 -22.13 -18.53
C SER A 31 12.92 -22.04 -17.60
N LEU A 32 12.76 -20.90 -16.93
CA LEU A 32 11.60 -20.61 -16.09
C LEU A 32 10.27 -20.86 -16.80
N ARG A 33 10.19 -20.49 -18.10
CA ARG A 33 9.01 -20.74 -18.93
C ARG A 33 8.67 -22.23 -19.03
N ARG A 34 9.68 -23.10 -19.16
CA ARG A 34 9.48 -24.56 -19.17
C ARG A 34 9.03 -25.10 -17.83
N VAL A 35 9.57 -24.59 -16.74
CA VAL A 35 9.15 -24.94 -15.37
C VAL A 35 7.70 -24.59 -15.15
N MET A 36 7.29 -23.36 -15.47
CA MET A 36 5.90 -22.91 -15.31
C MET A 36 4.90 -23.66 -16.20
N HIS A 37 5.29 -23.97 -17.43
CA HIS A 37 4.47 -24.81 -18.31
C HIS A 37 4.27 -26.21 -17.72
N ARG A 38 5.35 -26.84 -17.28
CA ARG A 38 5.34 -28.20 -16.72
C ARG A 38 4.53 -28.28 -15.42
N ARG A 39 4.65 -27.28 -14.56
CA ARG A 39 3.82 -27.16 -13.36
C ARG A 39 2.34 -27.24 -13.72
N ARG A 40 1.86 -26.37 -14.63
CA ARG A 40 0.45 -26.32 -15.04
C ARG A 40 -0.05 -27.65 -15.60
N VAL A 41 0.80 -28.33 -16.39
CA VAL A 41 0.47 -29.64 -16.95
C VAL A 41 0.31 -30.68 -15.85
N LEU A 42 1.22 -30.72 -14.88
CA LEU A 42 1.19 -31.66 -13.77
C LEU A 42 0.02 -31.38 -12.81
N GLU A 43 -0.21 -30.13 -12.47
CA GLU A 43 -1.36 -29.72 -11.64
C GLU A 43 -2.68 -30.18 -12.27
N LYS A 44 -2.83 -29.94 -13.58
CA LYS A 44 -4.04 -30.37 -14.31
C LYS A 44 -4.15 -31.90 -14.44
N LYS A 45 -3.03 -32.59 -14.68
CA LYS A 45 -2.99 -34.05 -14.88
C LYS A 45 -3.30 -34.82 -13.59
N LEU A 46 -2.75 -34.32 -12.46
CA LEU A 46 -2.77 -35.04 -11.19
C LEU A 46 -3.82 -34.50 -10.22
N GLY A 47 -4.51 -33.40 -10.56
CA GLY A 47 -5.49 -32.76 -9.67
C GLY A 47 -4.87 -32.16 -8.40
N ILE A 48 -3.57 -31.82 -8.44
CA ILE A 48 -2.82 -31.30 -7.30
C ILE A 48 -2.52 -29.80 -7.49
N VAL A 49 -2.23 -29.11 -6.40
CA VAL A 49 -1.69 -27.74 -6.42
C VAL A 49 -0.23 -27.79 -5.99
N LEU A 50 0.64 -27.19 -6.77
CA LEU A 50 2.05 -27.03 -6.47
C LEU A 50 2.28 -25.54 -6.08
N PRO A 51 2.10 -25.16 -4.81
CA PRO A 51 2.17 -23.76 -4.38
C PRO A 51 3.57 -23.21 -4.58
N THR A 52 3.67 -21.94 -4.93
CA THR A 52 4.92 -21.19 -4.79
C THR A 52 4.96 -20.54 -3.41
N ILE A 53 6.16 -20.19 -2.96
CA ILE A 53 6.32 -19.39 -1.72
C ILE A 53 5.48 -18.11 -1.79
N SER A 54 5.25 -17.57 -2.99
CA SER A 54 4.40 -16.41 -3.23
C SER A 54 2.90 -16.70 -3.36
N GLU A 55 2.51 -17.95 -3.67
CA GLU A 55 1.11 -18.32 -3.93
C GLU A 55 0.45 -19.10 -2.78
N GLY A 56 1.24 -19.71 -1.93
CA GLY A 56 0.75 -20.62 -0.88
C GLY A 56 0.48 -19.98 0.46
N ARG A 57 0.76 -18.68 0.62
CA ARG A 57 0.45 -17.96 1.86
C ARG A 57 -0.43 -16.77 1.52
N PRO A 58 -1.53 -16.54 2.24
CA PRO A 58 -2.19 -15.26 2.18
C PRO A 58 -1.16 -14.23 2.58
N ILE A 59 -0.63 -13.51 1.59
CA ILE A 59 0.27 -12.39 1.80
C ILE A 59 -0.61 -11.28 2.35
N GLY A 60 -0.61 -11.18 3.64
CA GLY A 60 -1.32 -10.13 4.33
C GLY A 60 -1.83 -10.59 5.68
N PRO A 61 -2.03 -9.62 6.56
CA PRO A 61 -2.64 -9.88 7.84
C PRO A 61 -3.97 -10.60 7.63
N SER A 62 -4.43 -11.30 8.63
CA SER A 62 -5.75 -11.93 8.72
C SER A 62 -6.92 -10.92 8.61
N ALA A 63 -6.73 -9.89 7.80
CA ALA A 63 -7.68 -8.85 7.46
C ALA A 63 -8.46 -9.27 6.22
N GLY A 64 -9.74 -8.97 6.18
CA GLY A 64 -10.55 -9.16 4.98
C GLY A 64 -9.89 -8.50 3.76
N ALA A 65 -9.88 -9.19 2.62
CA ALA A 65 -9.22 -8.67 1.42
C ALA A 65 -9.81 -7.32 0.96
N VAL A 66 -11.11 -7.11 1.20
CA VAL A 66 -11.88 -5.94 0.76
C VAL A 66 -12.74 -5.44 1.93
N ALA A 67 -12.58 -4.17 2.27
CA ALA A 67 -13.52 -3.47 3.16
C ALA A 67 -14.55 -2.70 2.32
N LYS A 68 -15.77 -2.59 2.84
CA LYS A 68 -16.86 -1.84 2.20
C LYS A 68 -17.24 -0.64 3.04
N LEU A 69 -17.49 0.48 2.39
CA LEU A 69 -17.87 1.74 2.99
C LEU A 69 -19.04 2.35 2.21
N GLU A 70 -20.12 2.64 2.91
CA GLU A 70 -21.23 3.41 2.35
C GLU A 70 -21.19 4.83 2.90
N VAL A 71 -21.24 5.82 2.00
CA VAL A 71 -21.30 7.25 2.31
C VAL A 71 -22.34 7.92 1.42
N SER A 72 -23.47 8.28 2.00
CA SER A 72 -24.50 9.07 1.30
C SER A 72 -24.05 10.53 1.17
N ASP A 73 -23.77 11.16 2.31
CA ASP A 73 -23.31 12.55 2.40
C ASP A 73 -22.15 12.65 3.37
N GLY A 74 -21.10 13.34 2.97
CA GLY A 74 -19.93 13.53 3.82
C GLY A 74 -18.62 13.51 3.06
N VAL A 75 -17.54 13.54 3.83
CA VAL A 75 -16.16 13.59 3.32
C VAL A 75 -15.42 12.33 3.74
N VAL A 76 -14.61 11.82 2.84
CA VAL A 76 -13.60 10.79 3.12
C VAL A 76 -12.22 11.42 2.91
N LEU A 77 -11.38 11.40 3.94
CA LEU A 77 -10.00 11.85 3.86
C LEU A 77 -9.08 10.65 3.64
N ILE A 78 -8.16 10.77 2.69
CA ILE A 78 -7.25 9.69 2.30
C ILE A 78 -5.82 10.21 2.31
N GLY A 79 -5.02 9.76 3.28
CA GLY A 79 -3.56 9.97 3.30
C GLY A 79 -2.84 8.71 2.83
N SER A 80 -1.65 8.85 2.27
CA SER A 80 -0.83 7.75 1.77
C SER A 80 0.65 8.04 1.94
N ASP A 81 1.48 7.01 1.96
CA ASP A 81 2.93 7.14 1.89
C ASP A 81 3.49 8.10 2.95
N ALA A 82 3.10 7.86 4.20
CA ALA A 82 3.52 8.71 5.32
C ALA A 82 4.92 8.34 5.84
N HIS A 83 5.38 7.10 5.64
CA HIS A 83 6.71 6.60 5.99
C HIS A 83 7.22 7.15 7.33
N ILE A 84 6.45 6.92 8.38
CA ILE A 84 6.63 7.58 9.66
C ILE A 84 7.88 7.06 10.37
N TRP A 85 8.83 7.95 10.62
CA TRP A 85 10.00 7.72 11.44
C TRP A 85 9.91 8.51 12.76
N PRO A 86 10.68 8.14 13.78
CA PRO A 86 10.79 8.94 15.01
C PRO A 86 11.25 10.35 14.71
N GLY A 87 10.58 11.34 15.29
CA GLY A 87 10.89 12.75 15.10
C GLY A 87 9.63 13.63 15.06
N PRO A 88 9.76 14.90 14.67
CA PRO A 88 8.63 15.79 14.51
C PRO A 88 7.76 15.37 13.34
N LEU A 89 6.45 15.62 13.45
CA LEU A 89 5.53 15.38 12.35
C LEU A 89 5.84 16.30 11.17
N THR A 90 5.75 15.75 9.97
CA THR A 90 5.91 16.49 8.72
C THR A 90 4.76 17.50 8.53
N THR A 91 4.90 18.44 7.61
CA THR A 91 3.85 19.42 7.28
C THR A 91 2.58 18.71 6.87
N MET A 92 2.67 17.70 6.00
CA MET A 92 1.50 16.95 5.52
C MET A 92 0.86 16.08 6.61
N GLN A 93 1.64 15.52 7.52
CA GLN A 93 1.10 14.77 8.66
C GLN A 93 0.34 15.70 9.62
N ARG A 94 0.87 16.89 9.92
CA ARG A 94 0.17 17.90 10.73
C ARG A 94 -1.10 18.39 10.04
N ALA A 95 -1.00 18.71 8.74
CA ALA A 95 -2.15 19.11 7.93
C ALA A 95 -3.27 18.07 7.93
N PHE A 96 -2.92 16.81 7.68
CA PHE A 96 -3.90 15.72 7.67
C PHE A 96 -4.65 15.63 9.00
N LEU A 97 -3.92 15.67 10.11
CA LEU A 97 -4.52 15.66 11.45
C LEU A 97 -5.41 16.88 11.71
N GLN A 98 -5.00 18.07 11.27
CA GLN A 98 -5.80 19.29 11.37
C GLN A 98 -7.09 19.20 10.54
N PHE A 99 -7.00 18.69 9.31
CA PHE A 99 -8.15 18.49 8.44
C PHE A 99 -9.13 17.45 9.00
N VAL A 100 -8.64 16.35 9.57
CA VAL A 100 -9.48 15.38 10.28
C VAL A 100 -10.27 16.04 11.42
N LYS A 101 -9.61 16.87 12.24
CA LYS A 101 -10.26 17.62 13.34
C LYS A 101 -11.30 18.61 12.83
N LYS A 102 -10.99 19.37 11.76
CA LYS A 102 -11.82 20.45 11.21
C LYS A 102 -13.00 19.91 10.42
N ILE A 103 -12.79 18.95 9.54
CA ILE A 103 -13.80 18.43 8.62
C ILE A 103 -14.71 17.40 9.30
N LYS A 104 -14.21 16.65 10.27
CA LYS A 104 -14.91 15.53 10.93
C LYS A 104 -15.45 14.53 9.88
N PRO A 105 -14.58 13.90 9.10
CA PRO A 105 -14.98 13.11 7.94
C PRO A 105 -15.81 11.88 8.34
N ALA A 106 -16.63 11.39 7.41
CA ALA A 106 -17.34 10.11 7.55
C ALA A 106 -16.37 8.92 7.67
N ALA A 107 -15.25 9.01 6.96
CA ALA A 107 -14.17 8.03 7.08
C ALA A 107 -12.79 8.65 6.88
N VAL A 108 -11.79 8.02 7.50
CA VAL A 108 -10.36 8.29 7.32
C VAL A 108 -9.72 7.03 6.77
N ILE A 109 -8.95 7.16 5.71
CA ILE A 109 -8.24 6.04 5.07
C ILE A 109 -6.74 6.32 5.09
N ALA A 110 -6.00 5.47 5.79
CA ALA A 110 -4.55 5.41 5.76
C ALA A 110 -4.15 4.48 4.61
N ASN A 111 -3.95 5.04 3.40
CA ASN A 111 -3.84 4.26 2.17
C ASN A 111 -2.43 3.72 1.93
N GLY A 112 -1.89 3.02 2.91
CA GLY A 112 -0.64 2.27 2.83
C GLY A 112 0.62 3.09 3.03
N ASP A 113 1.68 2.35 3.34
CA ASP A 113 3.03 2.84 3.59
C ASP A 113 3.09 3.91 4.70
N PHE A 114 2.34 3.68 5.78
CA PHE A 114 2.46 4.43 7.03
C PHE A 114 3.64 3.93 7.86
N PHE A 115 3.80 2.60 7.96
CA PHE A 115 4.99 1.97 8.48
C PHE A 115 5.99 1.78 7.33
N ASP A 116 7.22 2.28 7.46
CA ASP A 116 8.23 2.16 6.41
C ASP A 116 8.91 0.79 6.40
N GLY A 117 9.12 0.19 7.57
CA GLY A 117 9.82 -1.09 7.68
C GLY A 117 11.27 -1.02 7.19
N ALA A 118 11.96 0.07 7.48
CA ALA A 118 13.30 0.35 6.97
C ALA A 118 14.31 -0.75 7.31
N LYS A 119 14.32 -1.22 8.57
CA LYS A 119 15.23 -2.28 9.05
C LYS A 119 14.84 -3.69 8.61
N VAL A 120 13.58 -3.92 8.24
CA VAL A 120 13.08 -5.23 7.78
C VAL A 120 12.96 -5.30 6.26
N SER A 121 13.42 -4.28 5.55
CA SER A 121 13.50 -4.27 4.10
C SER A 121 14.37 -5.44 3.59
N ARG A 122 13.99 -6.01 2.46
CA ARG A 122 14.81 -7.01 1.74
C ARG A 122 15.98 -6.38 0.96
N TRP A 123 15.92 -5.08 0.74
CA TRP A 123 16.96 -4.35 0.01
C TRP A 123 18.10 -4.03 0.95
N PRO A 124 19.36 -4.18 0.52
CA PRO A 124 20.52 -3.79 1.32
C PRO A 124 20.49 -2.30 1.60
N SER A 125 21.09 -1.90 2.72
CA SER A 125 21.33 -0.48 3.01
C SER A 125 22.33 0.10 2.02
N ILE A 126 22.15 1.36 1.64
CA ILE A 126 23.09 2.10 0.81
C ILE A 126 24.08 2.79 1.74
N GLY A 127 25.32 2.30 1.72
CA GLY A 127 26.37 2.86 2.60
C GLY A 127 26.07 2.64 4.09
N TRP A 128 26.34 3.69 4.89
CA TRP A 128 26.23 3.68 6.36
C TRP A 128 24.93 4.31 6.87
N GLU A 129 23.83 4.06 6.19
CA GLU A 129 22.50 4.59 6.56
C GLU A 129 22.15 4.25 8.01
N GLN A 130 21.72 5.27 8.76
CA GLN A 130 21.19 5.14 10.11
C GLN A 130 19.68 5.01 10.04
N LYS A 131 19.17 3.79 10.18
CA LYS A 131 17.73 3.49 10.16
C LYS A 131 17.21 3.30 11.59
N PRO A 132 15.99 3.78 11.91
CA PRO A 132 15.39 3.52 13.21
C PRO A 132 15.22 2.01 13.43
N SER A 133 15.24 1.58 14.69
CA SER A 133 14.86 0.20 15.01
C SER A 133 13.37 -0.01 14.70
N VAL A 134 12.97 -1.26 14.44
CA VAL A 134 11.56 -1.61 14.22
C VAL A 134 10.67 -1.13 15.37
N ARG A 135 11.14 -1.23 16.60
CA ARG A 135 10.43 -0.75 17.79
C ARG A 135 10.20 0.76 17.75
N GLN A 136 11.25 1.54 17.48
CA GLN A 136 11.13 3.01 17.41
C GLN A 136 10.19 3.45 16.31
N GLU A 137 10.23 2.78 15.17
CA GLU A 137 9.35 3.05 14.04
C GLU A 137 7.89 2.69 14.37
N LEU A 138 7.64 1.51 14.96
CA LEU A 138 6.31 1.13 15.43
C LEU A 138 5.74 2.13 16.45
N GLU A 139 6.53 2.55 17.43
CA GLU A 139 6.11 3.52 18.44
C GLU A 139 5.72 4.87 17.78
N ALA A 140 6.50 5.34 16.79
CA ALA A 140 6.18 6.56 16.07
C ALA A 140 4.90 6.45 15.23
N VAL A 141 4.73 5.33 14.52
CA VAL A 141 3.50 5.07 13.74
C VAL A 141 2.28 4.96 14.65
N GLN A 142 2.40 4.25 15.78
CA GLN A 142 1.33 4.14 16.78
C GLN A 142 0.92 5.50 17.30
N ASP A 143 1.87 6.32 17.69
CA ASP A 143 1.61 7.68 18.18
C ASP A 143 0.83 8.54 17.18
N TYR A 144 1.23 8.51 15.93
CA TYR A 144 0.53 9.26 14.88
C TYR A 144 -0.87 8.69 14.60
N MET A 145 -0.99 7.39 14.40
CA MET A 145 -2.26 6.72 14.13
C MET A 145 -3.25 6.89 15.29
N ASP A 146 -2.76 6.93 16.53
CA ASP A 146 -3.55 7.22 17.73
C ASP A 146 -4.03 8.68 17.78
N GLN A 147 -3.22 9.64 17.36
CA GLN A 147 -3.65 11.04 17.26
C GLN A 147 -4.78 11.19 16.23
N VAL A 148 -4.65 10.55 15.07
CA VAL A 148 -5.69 10.53 14.03
C VAL A 148 -6.95 9.80 14.53
N PHE A 149 -6.79 8.69 15.24
CA PHE A 149 -7.89 7.94 15.85
C PHE A 149 -8.69 8.82 16.83
N ARG A 150 -8.01 9.52 17.75
CA ARG A 150 -8.64 10.42 18.71
C ARG A 150 -9.35 11.59 18.05
N ALA A 151 -8.79 12.11 16.96
CA ALA A 151 -9.39 13.19 16.18
C ALA A 151 -10.61 12.74 15.37
N SER A 152 -10.72 11.46 15.04
CA SER A 152 -11.74 10.84 14.16
C SER A 152 -12.68 9.88 14.88
N LYS A 153 -13.05 10.16 16.16
CA LYS A 153 -13.85 9.24 16.99
C LYS A 153 -15.12 8.72 16.32
N ASN A 154 -15.80 9.56 15.56
CA ASN A 154 -17.05 9.23 14.88
C ASN A 154 -16.87 8.77 13.43
N SER A 155 -15.65 8.69 12.94
CA SER A 155 -15.32 8.26 11.59
C SER A 155 -15.05 6.76 11.55
N LYS A 156 -15.37 6.12 10.41
CA LYS A 156 -14.82 4.80 10.10
C LYS A 156 -13.34 4.96 9.72
N ARG A 157 -12.51 4.00 10.09
CA ARG A 157 -11.06 4.04 9.85
C ARG A 157 -10.60 2.78 9.17
N PHE A 158 -9.98 2.94 7.99
CA PHE A 158 -9.49 1.84 7.17
C PHE A 158 -7.99 2.02 6.91
N TRP A 159 -7.32 0.90 6.81
CA TRP A 159 -5.90 0.87 6.48
C TRP A 159 -5.65 -0.12 5.33
N PRO A 160 -5.84 0.28 4.06
CA PRO A 160 -5.31 -0.46 2.93
C PRO A 160 -3.79 -0.57 3.06
N LEU A 161 -3.29 -1.79 3.19
CA LEU A 161 -1.87 -2.01 3.45
C LEU A 161 -1.02 -1.75 2.19
N GLY A 162 0.07 -1.05 2.40
CA GLY A 162 1.09 -0.84 1.40
C GLY A 162 2.16 -1.94 1.39
N ASN A 163 3.09 -1.84 0.47
CA ASN A 163 4.18 -2.81 0.39
C ASN A 163 5.21 -2.63 1.52
N HIS A 164 5.33 -1.44 2.09
CA HIS A 164 6.17 -1.19 3.25
C HIS A 164 5.52 -1.73 4.53
N ASP A 165 4.23 -1.48 4.74
CA ASP A 165 3.49 -2.06 5.86
C ASP A 165 3.62 -3.60 5.88
N ALA A 166 3.55 -4.23 4.70
CA ALA A 166 3.67 -5.67 4.58
C ALA A 166 5.06 -6.22 4.94
N ARG A 167 6.12 -5.40 4.95
CA ARG A 167 7.48 -5.84 5.30
C ARG A 167 7.57 -6.45 6.69
N PHE A 168 6.80 -5.92 7.64
CA PHE A 168 6.78 -6.39 9.02
C PHE A 168 6.43 -7.89 9.09
N GLU A 169 5.28 -8.26 8.56
CA GLU A 169 4.82 -9.66 8.58
C GLU A 169 5.61 -10.54 7.60
N HIS A 170 5.97 -10.03 6.43
CA HIS A 170 6.76 -10.77 5.46
C HIS A 170 8.07 -11.28 6.04
N ARG A 171 8.76 -10.45 6.81
CA ARG A 171 10.03 -10.84 7.43
C ARG A 171 9.85 -11.98 8.43
N ILE A 172 8.85 -11.86 9.29
CA ILE A 172 8.54 -12.87 10.30
C ILE A 172 8.03 -14.17 9.64
N ALA A 173 7.01 -14.07 8.77
CA ALA A 173 6.41 -15.22 8.12
C ALA A 173 7.38 -16.04 7.24
N ASN A 174 8.41 -15.41 6.69
CA ASN A 174 9.40 -16.10 5.90
C ASN A 174 10.51 -16.76 6.71
N LEU A 175 10.87 -16.21 7.87
CA LEU A 175 11.98 -16.72 8.68
C LEU A 175 11.52 -17.63 9.80
N ILE A 176 10.39 -17.35 10.42
CA ILE A 176 9.87 -18.05 11.59
C ILE A 176 8.34 -18.20 11.50
N PRO A 177 7.84 -18.94 10.48
CA PRO A 177 6.39 -19.12 10.27
C PRO A 177 5.66 -19.72 11.47
N GLU A 178 6.35 -20.39 12.36
CA GLU A 178 5.80 -20.99 13.59
C GLU A 178 5.24 -19.93 14.57
N TYR A 179 5.59 -18.66 14.37
CA TYR A 179 5.09 -17.55 15.20
C TYR A 179 3.72 -17.03 14.73
N GLU A 180 3.14 -17.60 13.68
CA GLU A 180 1.79 -17.24 13.25
C GLU A 180 0.80 -17.37 14.41
N GLY A 181 -0.04 -16.34 14.59
CA GLY A 181 -1.05 -16.30 15.65
C GLY A 181 -0.55 -15.82 17.02
N ILE A 182 0.75 -15.62 17.21
CA ILE A 182 1.26 -14.99 18.43
C ILE A 182 0.92 -13.50 18.40
N LYS A 183 0.33 -12.99 19.48
CA LYS A 183 -0.01 -11.57 19.63
C LYS A 183 1.26 -10.70 19.51
N GLY A 184 1.20 -9.68 18.68
CA GLY A 184 2.29 -8.72 18.45
C GLY A 184 3.17 -9.05 17.24
N VAL A 185 3.01 -10.20 16.59
CA VAL A 185 3.70 -10.51 15.33
C VAL A 185 2.97 -10.01 14.11
N HIS A 186 1.73 -9.58 14.26
CA HIS A 186 0.95 -8.97 13.18
C HIS A 186 0.93 -7.46 13.34
N LEU A 187 1.19 -6.73 12.25
CA LEU A 187 1.22 -5.27 12.28
C LEU A 187 -0.11 -4.67 12.79
N LYS A 188 -1.24 -5.29 12.46
CA LYS A 188 -2.57 -4.91 12.96
C LYS A 188 -2.69 -4.89 14.49
N ASP A 189 -1.94 -5.74 15.20
CA ASP A 189 -2.01 -5.84 16.67
C ASP A 189 -1.47 -4.55 17.33
N HIS A 190 -0.68 -3.80 16.60
CA HIS A 190 -0.07 -2.54 17.03
C HIS A 190 -0.93 -1.32 16.73
N MET A 191 -1.98 -1.45 15.88
CA MET A 191 -2.81 -0.33 15.41
C MET A 191 -4.29 -0.54 15.74
N PRO A 192 -4.66 -0.61 17.06
CA PRO A 192 -6.04 -0.83 17.45
C PRO A 192 -6.96 0.30 16.95
N GLY A 193 -8.16 -0.07 16.51
CA GLY A 193 -9.13 0.90 15.99
C GLY A 193 -9.01 1.23 14.51
N TRP A 194 -8.03 0.64 13.81
CA TRP A 194 -7.91 0.67 12.37
C TRP A 194 -8.28 -0.68 11.77
N GLN A 195 -9.02 -0.68 10.67
CA GLN A 195 -9.39 -1.89 9.93
C GLN A 195 -8.40 -2.12 8.79
N PRO A 196 -7.45 -3.04 8.93
CA PRO A 196 -6.53 -3.38 7.85
C PRO A 196 -7.27 -4.12 6.74
N CYS A 197 -6.91 -3.85 5.48
CA CYS A 197 -7.45 -4.48 4.29
C CYS A 197 -6.47 -4.33 3.12
N TRP A 198 -6.80 -4.89 1.95
CA TRP A 198 -6.05 -4.61 0.72
C TRP A 198 -6.66 -3.49 -0.11
N ARG A 199 -7.96 -3.26 0.07
CA ARG A 199 -8.67 -2.16 -0.58
C ARG A 199 -9.95 -1.81 0.18
N VAL A 200 -10.43 -0.59 -0.06
CA VAL A 200 -11.75 -0.13 0.37
C VAL A 200 -12.59 0.16 -0.87
N ASP A 201 -13.76 -0.44 -0.95
CA ASP A 201 -14.77 -0.12 -1.95
C ASP A 201 -15.79 0.85 -1.33
N ILE A 202 -15.95 2.05 -1.92
CA ILE A 202 -16.88 3.08 -1.45
C ILE A 202 -18.04 3.18 -2.43
N ASN A 203 -19.27 2.97 -1.96
CA ASN A 203 -20.52 3.04 -2.73
C ASN A 203 -20.47 2.24 -4.05
N ASP A 204 -19.72 1.16 -4.09
CA ASP A 204 -19.45 0.32 -5.28
C ASP A 204 -18.83 1.05 -6.50
N ASP A 205 -18.64 2.37 -6.44
CA ASP A 205 -18.13 3.20 -7.54
C ASP A 205 -16.69 3.67 -7.37
N VAL A 206 -16.18 3.69 -6.14
CA VAL A 206 -14.83 4.15 -5.84
C VAL A 206 -14.02 3.04 -5.18
N VAL A 207 -12.84 2.80 -5.69
CA VAL A 207 -11.86 1.86 -5.14
C VAL A 207 -10.69 2.64 -4.56
N VAL A 208 -10.34 2.39 -3.31
CA VAL A 208 -9.14 2.93 -2.68
C VAL A 208 -8.21 1.78 -2.35
N ARG A 209 -7.00 1.83 -2.84
CA ARG A 209 -5.95 0.84 -2.57
C ARG A 209 -4.57 1.47 -2.72
N HIS A 210 -3.59 0.92 -2.02
CA HIS A 210 -2.27 1.53 -2.03
C HIS A 210 -1.64 1.52 -3.42
N ARG A 211 -1.60 0.39 -4.10
CA ARG A 211 -0.99 0.29 -5.43
C ARG A 211 -1.84 -0.51 -6.41
N GLU A 212 -1.75 -0.11 -7.68
CA GLU A 212 -2.30 -0.83 -8.82
C GLU A 212 -1.24 -0.85 -9.94
N PHE A 213 -1.51 -0.37 -11.14
CA PHE A 213 -0.50 -0.21 -12.17
C PHE A 213 0.32 1.06 -11.91
N GLY A 214 1.64 0.93 -11.95
CA GLY A 214 2.57 2.05 -11.82
C GLY A 214 2.86 2.73 -13.17
N GLY A 215 3.78 3.71 -13.12
CA GLY A 215 4.28 4.43 -14.28
C GLY A 215 3.78 5.86 -14.39
N GLU A 216 4.21 6.55 -15.44
CA GLU A 216 3.97 7.98 -15.61
C GLU A 216 2.47 8.34 -15.74
N HIS A 217 1.71 7.50 -16.40
CA HIS A 217 0.26 7.66 -16.61
C HIS A 217 -0.56 6.69 -15.75
N ALA A 218 -0.12 6.42 -14.53
CA ALA A 218 -0.75 5.44 -13.65
C ALA A 218 -2.21 5.79 -13.34
N ASP A 219 -2.53 7.05 -13.07
CA ASP A 219 -3.88 7.55 -12.85
C ASP A 219 -4.82 7.24 -14.02
N TRP A 220 -4.42 7.59 -15.25
CA TRP A 220 -5.17 7.26 -16.46
C TRP A 220 -5.32 5.75 -16.64
N ASN A 221 -4.22 5.00 -16.60
CA ASN A 221 -4.24 3.56 -16.79
C ASN A 221 -5.11 2.84 -15.76
N ASN A 222 -5.06 3.30 -14.52
CA ASN A 222 -5.81 2.69 -13.42
C ASN A 222 -7.31 2.91 -13.58
N VAL A 223 -7.78 4.11 -13.89
CA VAL A 223 -9.21 4.38 -14.09
C VAL A 223 -9.76 3.68 -15.33
N VAL A 224 -9.02 3.66 -16.42
CA VAL A 224 -9.44 2.97 -17.67
C VAL A 224 -9.59 1.47 -17.44
N LYS A 225 -8.61 0.85 -16.78
CA LYS A 225 -8.59 -0.60 -16.56
C LYS A 225 -9.56 -1.06 -15.46
N SER A 226 -9.75 -0.27 -14.41
CA SER A 226 -10.68 -0.61 -13.33
C SER A 226 -12.15 -0.44 -13.73
N GLY A 227 -12.43 0.49 -14.66
CA GLY A 227 -13.79 0.89 -15.01
C GLY A 227 -14.57 1.53 -13.85
N LYS A 228 -13.85 2.01 -12.82
CA LYS A 228 -14.36 2.70 -11.63
C LYS A 228 -13.43 3.86 -11.29
N THR A 229 -13.90 4.80 -10.50
CA THR A 229 -12.98 5.74 -9.84
C THR A 229 -12.00 4.95 -8.98
N ILE A 230 -10.71 5.23 -9.10
CA ILE A 230 -9.68 4.56 -8.34
C ILE A 230 -8.68 5.55 -7.73
N VAL A 231 -8.41 5.37 -6.44
CA VAL A 231 -7.46 6.19 -5.68
C VAL A 231 -6.28 5.32 -5.30
N THR A 232 -5.08 5.74 -5.68
CA THR A 232 -3.83 5.02 -5.42
C THR A 232 -2.78 5.90 -4.75
N GLY A 233 -1.86 5.30 -4.00
CA GLY A 233 -0.62 5.87 -3.49
C GLY A 233 0.59 5.27 -4.19
N HIS A 234 1.65 4.97 -3.44
CA HIS A 234 2.83 4.19 -3.80
C HIS A 234 3.86 4.90 -4.69
N ASP A 235 3.42 5.68 -5.68
CA ASP A 235 4.35 6.36 -6.60
C ASP A 235 4.70 7.80 -6.19
N HIS A 236 4.17 8.24 -5.04
CA HIS A 236 4.40 9.56 -4.43
C HIS A 236 4.00 10.75 -5.31
N ARG A 237 3.33 10.50 -6.43
CA ARG A 237 2.85 11.54 -7.36
C ARG A 237 1.42 11.90 -7.05
N THR A 238 1.04 13.11 -7.43
CA THR A 238 -0.35 13.59 -7.37
C THR A 238 -0.99 13.64 -8.74
N GLY A 239 -2.29 13.51 -8.79
CA GLY A 239 -3.06 13.71 -10.00
C GLY A 239 -4.53 13.39 -9.80
N VAL A 240 -5.38 14.10 -10.55
CA VAL A 240 -6.82 13.83 -10.67
C VAL A 240 -7.15 13.84 -12.14
N THR A 241 -7.23 12.66 -12.74
CA THR A 241 -7.45 12.49 -14.17
C THR A 241 -8.88 12.01 -14.42
N PRO A 242 -9.71 12.84 -15.09
CA PRO A 242 -11.07 12.45 -15.44
C PRO A 242 -11.09 11.43 -16.59
N PHE A 243 -11.98 10.46 -16.47
CA PHE A 243 -12.27 9.50 -17.52
C PHE A 243 -13.78 9.32 -17.68
N ARG A 244 -14.30 9.42 -18.89
CA ARG A 244 -15.72 9.26 -19.16
C ARG A 244 -15.95 8.09 -20.12
N ASN A 245 -16.87 7.22 -19.74
CA ASN A 245 -17.35 6.12 -20.56
C ASN A 245 -18.88 5.98 -20.44
N TYR A 246 -19.47 4.89 -20.94
CA TYR A 246 -20.91 4.65 -20.83
C TYR A 246 -21.44 4.52 -19.40
N ARG A 247 -20.57 4.27 -18.41
CA ARG A 247 -20.94 4.23 -16.98
C ARG A 247 -20.93 5.61 -16.32
N GLY A 248 -20.50 6.64 -17.03
CA GLY A 248 -20.42 8.01 -16.54
C GLY A 248 -19.00 8.51 -16.36
N LEU A 249 -18.85 9.55 -15.55
CA LEU A 249 -17.57 10.19 -15.23
C LEU A 249 -16.93 9.49 -14.03
N GLN A 250 -15.67 9.15 -14.18
CA GLN A 250 -14.81 8.47 -13.21
C GLN A 250 -13.47 9.20 -13.11
N TRP A 251 -12.68 8.93 -12.08
CA TRP A 251 -11.39 9.57 -11.86
C TRP A 251 -10.31 8.55 -11.51
N GLY A 252 -9.14 8.70 -12.13
CA GLY A 252 -7.90 8.17 -11.61
C GLY A 252 -7.26 9.19 -10.68
N VAL A 253 -7.04 8.83 -9.42
CA VAL A 253 -6.52 9.74 -8.41
C VAL A 253 -5.24 9.18 -7.82
N ARG A 254 -4.20 10.01 -7.75
CA ARG A 254 -2.94 9.71 -7.05
C ARG A 254 -2.82 10.58 -5.81
N CYS A 255 -2.56 9.95 -4.66
CA CYS A 255 -2.59 10.61 -3.35
C CYS A 255 -1.43 11.58 -3.09
N GLY A 256 -0.31 11.47 -3.82
CA GLY A 256 0.93 12.07 -3.37
C GLY A 256 1.55 11.29 -2.20
N TYR A 257 2.23 11.99 -1.30
CA TYR A 257 2.88 11.40 -0.13
C TYR A 257 2.83 12.35 1.08
N MET A 258 2.96 11.80 2.28
CA MET A 258 2.86 12.58 3.52
C MET A 258 4.19 12.68 4.28
N CYS A 259 5.28 12.11 3.77
CA CYS A 259 6.64 12.19 4.31
C CYS A 259 7.39 13.33 3.62
N ASP A 260 7.01 14.57 3.88
CA ASP A 260 7.41 15.76 3.09
C ASP A 260 8.45 16.68 3.74
N SER A 261 8.83 16.40 4.95
CA SER A 261 9.83 17.22 5.62
C SER A 261 11.22 16.89 5.17
N PRO A 262 12.07 17.96 5.04
CA PRO A 262 13.15 17.85 4.09
C PRO A 262 13.60 16.42 4.03
N LEU A 263 13.29 15.81 2.89
CA LEU A 263 13.46 14.38 2.70
C LEU A 263 14.79 14.03 3.32
N ASP A 264 14.78 13.33 4.45
CA ASP A 264 16.02 12.92 5.11
C ASP A 264 16.88 12.37 3.97
N PRO A 265 18.07 12.90 3.73
CA PRO A 265 18.94 12.40 2.66
C PRO A 265 19.02 10.88 2.67
N GLN A 266 18.93 10.27 3.85
CA GLN A 266 18.93 8.82 4.01
C GLN A 266 17.66 8.14 3.46
N PHE A 267 16.52 8.81 3.50
CA PHE A 267 15.27 8.28 2.96
C PHE A 267 15.27 8.24 1.43
N VAL A 268 16.02 9.14 0.78
CA VAL A 268 16.08 9.26 -0.69
C VAL A 268 17.42 8.81 -1.29
N ASN A 269 18.34 8.26 -0.52
CA ASN A 269 19.64 7.80 -1.01
C ASN A 269 19.54 6.87 -2.22
N TYR A 270 18.51 6.02 -2.29
CA TYR A 270 18.29 5.13 -3.42
C TYR A 270 17.99 5.85 -4.74
N MET A 271 17.68 7.13 -4.68
CA MET A 271 17.47 7.98 -5.87
C MET A 271 18.79 8.47 -6.48
N GLU A 272 19.93 8.27 -5.80
CA GLU A 272 21.28 8.64 -6.30
C GLU A 272 21.34 10.10 -6.77
N ALA A 273 20.79 11.03 -5.96
CA ALA A 273 20.65 12.46 -6.24
C ALA A 273 19.78 12.81 -7.46
N ARG A 274 18.99 11.86 -7.97
CA ARG A 274 17.96 12.15 -8.98
C ARG A 274 16.80 12.90 -8.34
N GLU A 275 16.39 14.01 -8.95
CA GLU A 275 15.19 14.75 -8.51
C GLU A 275 13.93 13.91 -8.73
N PRO A 276 13.21 13.51 -7.68
CA PRO A 276 11.98 12.74 -7.84
C PRO A 276 10.82 13.64 -8.26
N ASN A 277 9.98 13.16 -9.17
CA ASN A 277 8.70 13.80 -9.48
C ASN A 277 7.66 13.44 -8.39
N TRP A 278 7.93 13.80 -7.14
CA TRP A 278 7.07 13.55 -5.99
C TRP A 278 6.39 14.84 -5.55
N VAL A 279 5.14 14.75 -5.16
CA VAL A 279 4.37 15.91 -4.72
C VAL A 279 3.70 15.61 -3.38
N PRO A 280 4.04 16.35 -2.32
CA PRO A 280 3.41 16.16 -1.01
C PRO A 280 1.94 16.56 -1.06
N ALA A 281 1.05 15.60 -0.77
CA ALA A 281 -0.39 15.82 -0.78
C ALA A 281 -1.16 14.73 -0.04
N PHE A 282 -2.45 14.99 0.18
CA PHE A 282 -3.48 14.00 0.51
C PHE A 282 -4.81 14.33 -0.18
N VAL A 283 -5.72 13.38 -0.23
CA VAL A 283 -6.96 13.45 -1.03
C VAL A 283 -8.17 13.74 -0.14
N VAL A 284 -9.06 14.58 -0.66
CA VAL A 284 -10.39 14.86 -0.10
C VAL A 284 -11.45 14.39 -1.09
N LEU A 285 -12.24 13.39 -0.72
CA LEU A 285 -13.38 12.93 -1.49
C LEU A 285 -14.67 13.40 -0.82
N THR A 286 -15.48 14.15 -1.54
CA THR A 286 -16.79 14.63 -1.05
C THR A 286 -17.91 13.89 -1.75
N PHE A 287 -18.81 13.31 -0.97
CA PHE A 287 -20.01 12.61 -1.46
C PHE A 287 -21.27 13.42 -1.18
N ARG A 288 -22.21 13.40 -2.13
CA ARG A 288 -23.57 13.95 -2.02
C ARG A 288 -24.59 13.00 -2.67
N GLY A 289 -25.59 12.58 -1.92
CA GLY A 289 -26.58 11.59 -2.38
C GLY A 289 -25.93 10.30 -2.88
N GLY A 290 -24.86 9.84 -2.22
CA GLY A 290 -24.08 8.66 -2.61
C GLY A 290 -23.14 8.87 -3.79
N ARG A 291 -23.11 10.04 -4.44
CA ARG A 291 -22.29 10.32 -5.63
C ARG A 291 -21.03 11.08 -5.24
N LEU A 292 -19.89 10.66 -5.78
CA LEU A 292 -18.63 11.36 -5.62
C LEU A 292 -18.65 12.66 -6.44
N LEU A 293 -18.32 13.77 -5.80
CA LEU A 293 -18.01 15.05 -6.46
C LEU A 293 -16.59 15.00 -7.03
N TRP A 294 -16.13 16.13 -7.62
CA TRP A 294 -14.76 16.20 -8.13
C TRP A 294 -13.76 15.96 -6.98
N PRO A 295 -12.83 14.99 -7.10
CA PRO A 295 -11.81 14.77 -6.09
C PRO A 295 -10.91 15.98 -5.93
N GLU A 296 -10.57 16.32 -4.69
CA GLU A 296 -9.72 17.45 -4.36
C GLU A 296 -8.42 16.98 -3.71
N LEU A 297 -7.38 17.80 -3.86
CA LEU A 297 -6.08 17.57 -3.23
C LEU A 297 -5.81 18.70 -2.24
N VAL A 298 -5.21 18.36 -1.11
CA VAL A 298 -4.50 19.30 -0.24
C VAL A 298 -3.03 19.10 -0.51
N THR A 299 -2.33 20.15 -0.95
CA THR A 299 -0.92 20.08 -1.34
C THR A 299 -0.06 20.93 -0.42
N ARG A 300 1.21 20.57 -0.25
CA ARG A 300 2.17 21.37 0.51
C ARG A 300 2.46 22.68 -0.26
N HIS A 301 2.37 23.79 0.42
CA HIS A 301 2.83 25.10 -0.09
C HIS A 301 4.30 25.34 0.29
N GLU A 302 4.58 25.37 1.60
CA GLU A 302 5.90 25.47 2.18
C GLU A 302 5.91 24.75 3.55
N ASP A 303 7.02 24.78 4.28
CA ASP A 303 7.02 24.17 5.61
C ASP A 303 6.02 24.87 6.53
N GLY A 304 5.19 24.07 7.19
CA GLY A 304 4.10 24.54 8.03
C GLY A 304 2.88 25.08 7.30
N LYS A 305 2.82 25.03 5.95
CA LYS A 305 1.67 25.54 5.19
C LYS A 305 1.23 24.61 4.06
N VAL A 306 -0.08 24.55 3.84
CA VAL A 306 -0.69 23.78 2.74
C VAL A 306 -1.63 24.64 1.91
N GLU A 307 -1.87 24.20 0.67
CA GLU A 307 -2.83 24.82 -0.24
C GLU A 307 -4.10 23.96 -0.32
N TYR A 308 -5.25 24.62 -0.21
CA TYR A 308 -6.54 23.99 -0.40
C TYR A 308 -7.59 24.99 -0.85
N ARG A 309 -8.26 24.74 -1.98
CA ARG A 309 -9.33 25.58 -2.55
C ARG A 309 -8.93 27.04 -2.76
N GLY A 310 -7.69 27.28 -3.17
CA GLY A 310 -7.16 28.62 -3.40
C GLY A 310 -6.76 29.39 -2.13
N GLU A 311 -6.77 28.74 -0.99
CA GLU A 311 -6.30 29.28 0.29
C GLU A 311 -4.98 28.63 0.70
N VAL A 312 -4.09 29.41 1.32
CA VAL A 312 -2.90 28.94 2.03
C VAL A 312 -3.23 28.85 3.51
N ILE A 313 -3.05 27.67 4.09
CA ILE A 313 -3.49 27.33 5.45
C ILE A 313 -2.28 26.95 6.30
N ASP A 314 -2.11 27.57 7.45
CA ASP A 314 -1.10 27.22 8.45
C ASP A 314 -1.46 25.90 9.17
N VAL A 315 -0.43 25.01 9.40
CA VAL A 315 -0.61 23.68 9.98
C VAL A 315 0.46 23.30 11.00
#